data_84d0d5145fb5f82a9f332f9475f0734f
#
_entry.id   84d0d5145fb5f82a9f332f9475f0734f
#
_cell.length_a   1.000
_cell.length_b   1.000
_cell.length_c   1.000
_cell.angle_alpha   90.00
_cell.angle_beta   90.00
_cell.angle_gamma   90.00
#
_symmetry.space_group_name_H-M   'P 1'
#
loop_
_entity.id
_entity.type
_entity.pdbx_description
1 polymer ?
#
loop_
_entity_poly.entity_id
_entity_poly.type
_entity_poly.pdbx_seq_one_letter_code
_entity_poly.pdbx_strand_id
1 'polypeptide(L)'
;MINIDAMLRVCGILLKSLSFNMLVYFKDLTPKNTHYRFKNTYFCPLINAVLKEQKRIILIALITGTLLMLAKFGAYFLTASNFVLTDAAESIVNVLASSFAFFSIYLAAQPRDENHPYGHGKVEYFSVFIEGSLIGIAAIIIIVKSVYGIFYPNAIHDLLTGAIIIGATGVINGALGYYMISKGKTLHSITIEADGRHLLADMVTSVGLVVGLLLIHFTKILWLDSGLSILVALYILYSGYKLVRRSVSGLMDEADFGVVTEIVAILNEKRRDEWIDIHNFRAQKYGNELHIDCHLTLPNYFDLNRVHKEVKLVDKLINNEVTKTELFIHADPCLPECCHYCNMPNCPIRSEAKTEDITWTLDKIIRNKKHFE
;
A
#
# COMPACT_ATOMS: atom_id res chain seq x y z
N MET A 1 15.84 1.37 -34.52
CA MET A 1 16.62 0.26 -33.92
C MET A 1 17.07 0.70 -32.54
N ILE A 2 16.42 0.20 -31.48
CA ILE A 2 16.89 0.42 -30.12
C ILE A 2 18.03 -0.57 -29.90
N ASN A 3 19.21 -0.06 -29.59
CA ASN A 3 20.40 -0.87 -29.38
C ASN A 3 20.22 -1.74 -28.12
N ILE A 4 19.92 -3.03 -28.33
CA ILE A 4 19.67 -4.03 -27.28
C ILE A 4 20.89 -4.17 -26.36
N ASP A 5 22.10 -4.06 -26.90
CA ASP A 5 23.34 -4.06 -26.11
C ASP A 5 23.42 -2.86 -25.15
N ALA A 6 22.90 -1.70 -25.54
CA ALA A 6 22.80 -0.55 -24.65
C ALA A 6 21.78 -0.78 -23.53
N MET A 7 20.66 -1.42 -23.83
CA MET A 7 19.61 -1.71 -22.85
C MET A 7 20.04 -2.82 -21.87
N LEU A 8 20.73 -3.86 -22.34
CA LEU A 8 21.32 -4.90 -21.49
C LEU A 8 22.47 -4.37 -20.64
N ARG A 9 23.29 -3.45 -21.17
CA ARG A 9 24.33 -2.76 -20.41
C ARG A 9 23.74 -1.84 -19.34
N VAL A 10 22.69 -1.08 -19.65
CA VAL A 10 21.97 -0.25 -18.68
C VAL A 10 21.32 -1.11 -17.59
N CYS A 11 20.68 -2.23 -17.95
CA CYS A 11 20.13 -3.17 -16.99
C CYS A 11 21.23 -3.83 -16.12
N GLY A 12 22.35 -4.23 -16.72
CA GLY A 12 23.51 -4.78 -16.01
C GLY A 12 24.21 -3.75 -15.10
N ILE A 13 24.26 -2.47 -15.50
CA ILE A 13 24.77 -1.37 -14.69
C ILE A 13 23.81 -1.03 -13.56
N LEU A 14 22.50 -0.98 -13.83
CA LEU A 14 21.45 -0.76 -12.81
C LEU A 14 21.41 -1.90 -11.80
N LEU A 15 21.48 -3.16 -12.22
CA LEU A 15 21.54 -4.32 -11.32
C LEU A 15 22.83 -4.35 -10.49
N LYS A 16 23.98 -4.02 -11.08
CA LYS A 16 25.26 -3.89 -10.36
C LYS A 16 25.28 -2.67 -9.45
N SER A 17 24.76 -1.53 -9.87
CA SER A 17 24.66 -0.31 -9.06
C SER A 17 23.67 -0.49 -7.91
N LEU A 18 22.52 -1.13 -8.15
CA LEU A 18 21.54 -1.47 -7.12
C LEU A 18 22.10 -2.50 -6.13
N SER A 19 22.77 -3.56 -6.60
CA SER A 19 23.35 -4.57 -5.71
C SER A 19 24.56 -4.01 -4.94
N PHE A 20 25.38 -3.16 -5.55
CA PHE A 20 26.55 -2.57 -4.89
C PHE A 20 26.15 -1.46 -3.91
N ASN A 21 25.27 -0.54 -4.29
CA ASN A 21 24.76 0.49 -3.38
C ASN A 21 23.86 -0.11 -2.29
N MET A 22 23.07 -1.14 -2.60
CA MET A 22 22.30 -1.90 -1.64
C MET A 22 23.22 -2.62 -0.62
N LEU A 23 24.31 -3.24 -1.07
CA LEU A 23 25.31 -3.87 -0.20
C LEU A 23 26.10 -2.86 0.65
N VAL A 24 26.39 -1.67 0.12
CA VAL A 24 27.04 -0.59 0.88
C VAL A 24 26.08 -0.02 1.93
N TYR A 25 24.81 0.21 1.59
CA TYR A 25 23.77 0.64 2.53
C TYR A 25 23.51 -0.43 3.61
N PHE A 26 23.56 -1.72 3.26
CA PHE A 26 23.46 -2.82 4.22
C PHE A 26 24.64 -2.88 5.21
N LYS A 27 25.83 -2.45 4.79
CA LYS A 27 27.04 -2.48 5.63
C LYS A 27 27.03 -1.36 6.67
N ASP A 28 26.36 -0.24 6.38
CA ASP A 28 26.21 0.88 7.30
C ASP A 28 24.97 0.75 8.22
N LEU A 29 23.98 -0.09 7.83
CA LEU A 29 22.78 -0.40 8.63
C LEU A 29 23.00 -1.54 9.64
N THR A 30 24.16 -2.20 9.67
CA THR A 30 24.47 -3.12 10.74
C THR A 30 24.93 -2.31 11.96
N PRO A 31 24.22 -2.35 13.10
CA PRO A 31 24.60 -1.58 14.27
C PRO A 31 25.95 -2.03 14.79
N LYS A 32 26.97 -1.18 14.61
CA LYS A 32 28.24 -1.31 15.28
C LYS A 32 27.98 -0.92 16.74
N ASN A 33 28.00 -1.90 17.61
CA ASN A 33 27.92 -1.76 19.09
C ASN A 33 26.60 -1.23 19.63
N THR A 34 25.69 -2.14 19.94
CA THR A 34 24.62 -1.84 20.90
C THR A 34 24.65 -2.80 22.07
N HIS A 35 25.15 -2.30 23.20
CA HIS A 35 24.93 -2.84 24.54
C HIS A 35 23.50 -2.54 25.06
N TYR A 36 22.53 -2.26 24.21
CA TYR A 36 21.10 -2.24 24.55
C TYR A 36 20.46 -3.53 24.08
N ARG A 37 20.70 -4.61 24.84
CA ARG A 37 19.87 -5.80 24.84
C ARG A 37 18.50 -5.43 25.42
N PHE A 38 17.63 -4.83 24.60
CA PHE A 38 16.21 -4.91 24.88
C PHE A 38 15.84 -6.40 24.83
N LYS A 39 15.63 -6.98 26.02
CA LYS A 39 14.99 -8.29 26.17
C LYS A 39 13.53 -8.17 25.72
N ASN A 40 13.28 -7.98 24.43
CA ASN A 40 11.97 -8.19 23.83
C ASN A 40 11.79 -9.68 23.54
N THR A 41 11.60 -10.45 24.60
CA THR A 41 11.33 -11.90 24.55
C THR A 41 9.87 -12.21 24.24
N TYR A 42 9.08 -11.25 23.80
CA TYR A 42 7.68 -11.45 23.39
C TYR A 42 7.40 -10.92 21.99
N PHE A 43 8.25 -11.27 21.02
CA PHE A 43 7.85 -11.18 19.63
C PHE A 43 6.80 -12.26 19.41
N CYS A 44 5.52 -11.85 19.34
CA CYS A 44 4.39 -12.76 19.21
C CYS A 44 4.63 -13.71 18.03
N PRO A 45 4.57 -15.05 18.20
CA PRO A 45 4.79 -16.00 17.10
C PRO A 45 3.87 -15.75 15.90
N LEU A 46 2.73 -15.11 16.11
CA LEU A 46 1.79 -14.68 15.07
C LEU A 46 2.39 -13.63 14.10
N ILE A 47 3.15 -12.66 14.64
CA ILE A 47 3.79 -11.60 13.80
C ILE A 47 4.86 -12.23 12.90
N ASN A 48 5.66 -13.13 13.42
CA ASN A 48 6.65 -13.85 12.63
C ASN A 48 6.01 -14.73 11.55
N ALA A 49 4.83 -15.30 11.81
CA ALA A 49 4.09 -16.08 10.82
C ALA A 49 3.56 -15.19 9.69
N VAL A 50 2.98 -14.03 10.00
CA VAL A 50 2.48 -13.06 9.00
C VAL A 50 3.62 -12.56 8.12
N LEU A 51 4.74 -12.12 8.69
CA LEU A 51 5.91 -11.66 7.93
C LEU A 51 6.52 -12.75 7.06
N LYS A 52 6.55 -13.98 7.56
CA LYS A 52 7.03 -15.13 6.78
C LYS A 52 6.12 -15.41 5.60
N GLU A 53 4.80 -15.30 5.77
CA GLU A 53 3.83 -15.46 4.69
C GLU A 53 3.95 -14.33 3.66
N GLN A 54 4.05 -13.08 4.08
CA GLN A 54 4.27 -11.93 3.19
C GLN A 54 5.53 -12.11 2.33
N LYS A 55 6.67 -12.43 2.95
CA LYS A 55 7.94 -12.68 2.25
C LYS A 55 7.81 -13.84 1.26
N ARG A 56 7.10 -14.92 1.63
CA ARG A 56 6.88 -16.06 0.75
C ARG A 56 6.06 -15.68 -0.48
N ILE A 57 5.00 -14.89 -0.32
CA ILE A 57 4.13 -14.47 -1.43
C ILE A 57 4.91 -13.62 -2.43
N ILE A 58 5.63 -12.61 -1.96
CA ILE A 58 6.43 -11.76 -2.85
C ILE A 58 7.58 -12.54 -3.51
N LEU A 59 8.20 -13.48 -2.80
CA LEU A 59 9.23 -14.33 -3.39
C LEU A 59 8.65 -15.22 -4.51
N ILE A 60 7.44 -15.75 -4.34
CA ILE A 60 6.73 -16.49 -5.39
C ILE A 60 6.47 -15.58 -6.59
N ALA A 61 6.01 -14.33 -6.36
CA ALA A 61 5.77 -13.35 -7.42
C ALA A 61 7.08 -13.04 -8.17
N LEU A 62 8.16 -12.76 -7.46
CA LEU A 62 9.47 -12.48 -8.05
C LEU A 62 10.01 -13.65 -8.89
N ILE A 63 9.93 -14.88 -8.38
CA ILE A 63 10.36 -16.07 -9.10
C ILE A 63 9.49 -16.27 -10.35
N THR A 64 8.17 -16.21 -10.21
CA THR A 64 7.23 -16.37 -11.32
C THR A 64 7.44 -15.27 -12.37
N GLY A 65 7.54 -14.00 -11.97
CA GLY A 65 7.82 -12.88 -12.86
C GLY A 65 9.14 -13.06 -13.62
N THR A 66 10.20 -13.51 -12.93
CA THR A 66 11.48 -13.80 -13.57
C THR A 66 11.39 -14.94 -14.59
N LEU A 67 10.65 -16.01 -14.26
CA LEU A 67 10.44 -17.14 -15.20
C LEU A 67 9.63 -16.71 -16.43
N LEU A 68 8.57 -15.90 -16.22
CA LEU A 68 7.77 -15.36 -17.32
C LEU A 68 8.60 -14.40 -18.20
N MET A 69 9.43 -13.57 -17.61
CA MET A 69 10.36 -12.70 -18.35
C MET A 69 11.31 -13.53 -19.23
N LEU A 70 11.92 -14.58 -18.69
CA LEU A 70 12.79 -15.47 -19.45
C LEU A 70 12.05 -16.21 -20.58
N ALA A 71 10.81 -16.67 -20.32
CA ALA A 71 9.96 -17.30 -21.33
C ALA A 71 9.61 -16.33 -22.47
N LYS A 72 9.26 -15.07 -22.16
CA LYS A 72 8.96 -14.04 -23.15
C LYS A 72 10.18 -13.66 -23.98
N PHE A 73 11.37 -13.57 -23.37
CA PHE A 73 12.63 -13.37 -24.14
C PHE A 73 12.94 -14.60 -25.01
N GLY A 74 12.74 -15.83 -24.51
CA GLY A 74 12.85 -17.05 -25.31
C GLY A 74 11.91 -17.02 -26.51
N ALA A 75 10.66 -16.63 -26.32
CA ALA A 75 9.69 -16.45 -27.40
C ALA A 75 10.14 -15.40 -28.42
N TYR A 76 10.72 -14.27 -27.97
CA TYR A 76 11.29 -13.27 -28.85
C TYR A 76 12.39 -13.83 -29.74
N PHE A 77 13.32 -14.60 -29.18
CA PHE A 77 14.41 -15.23 -29.98
C PHE A 77 13.90 -16.25 -30.99
N LEU A 78 12.77 -16.90 -30.71
CA LEU A 78 12.14 -17.85 -31.64
C LEU A 78 11.34 -17.14 -32.75
N THR A 79 10.61 -16.09 -32.40
CA THR A 79 9.67 -15.42 -33.31
C THR A 79 10.25 -14.19 -34.01
N ALA A 80 11.32 -13.61 -33.48
CA ALA A 80 11.91 -12.32 -33.88
C ALA A 80 10.87 -11.17 -33.97
N SER A 81 9.73 -11.31 -33.25
CA SER A 81 8.63 -10.34 -33.26
C SER A 81 8.93 -9.15 -32.35
N ASN A 82 8.90 -7.93 -32.91
CA ASN A 82 9.07 -6.70 -32.13
C ASN A 82 7.95 -6.53 -31.07
N PHE A 83 6.79 -7.09 -31.28
CA PHE A 83 5.68 -7.07 -30.36
C PHE A 83 5.96 -7.93 -29.10
N VAL A 84 6.44 -9.17 -29.30
CA VAL A 84 6.89 -10.04 -28.19
C VAL A 84 8.08 -9.42 -27.46
N LEU A 85 8.99 -8.73 -28.15
CA LEU A 85 10.10 -8.00 -27.50
C LEU A 85 9.59 -6.89 -26.57
N THR A 86 8.54 -6.17 -26.99
CA THR A 86 7.97 -5.09 -26.16
C THR A 86 7.38 -5.65 -24.87
N ASP A 87 6.60 -6.72 -24.95
CA ASP A 87 6.03 -7.40 -23.80
C ASP A 87 7.10 -8.05 -22.88
N ALA A 88 8.17 -8.59 -23.49
CA ALA A 88 9.33 -9.09 -22.75
C ALA A 88 10.09 -7.95 -22.02
N ALA A 89 10.24 -6.79 -22.65
CA ALA A 89 10.88 -5.63 -22.04
C ALA A 89 10.04 -5.06 -20.87
N GLU A 90 8.70 -5.06 -20.97
CA GLU A 90 7.79 -4.69 -19.89
C GLU A 90 7.98 -5.61 -18.67
N SER A 91 8.21 -6.91 -18.90
CA SER A 91 8.45 -7.87 -17.82
C SER A 91 9.73 -7.60 -17.01
N ILE A 92 10.70 -6.83 -17.53
CA ILE A 92 11.84 -6.34 -16.73
C ILE A 92 11.35 -5.37 -15.65
N VAL A 93 10.43 -4.48 -16.01
CA VAL A 93 9.84 -3.51 -15.06
C VAL A 93 9.12 -4.26 -13.94
N ASN A 94 8.39 -5.34 -14.27
CA ASN A 94 7.69 -6.17 -13.30
C ASN A 94 8.64 -6.83 -12.29
N VAL A 95 9.74 -7.40 -12.77
CA VAL A 95 10.77 -8.01 -11.90
C VAL A 95 11.42 -6.96 -11.00
N LEU A 96 11.67 -5.74 -11.51
CA LEU A 96 12.18 -4.64 -10.70
C LEU A 96 11.19 -4.22 -9.62
N ALA A 97 9.90 -4.04 -9.97
CA ALA A 97 8.85 -3.67 -9.03
C ALA A 97 8.71 -4.70 -7.91
N SER A 98 8.61 -6.00 -8.24
CA SER A 98 8.54 -7.08 -7.23
C SER A 98 9.82 -7.17 -6.38
N SER A 99 10.99 -6.81 -6.93
CA SER A 99 12.24 -6.74 -6.14
C SER A 99 12.19 -5.61 -5.12
N PHE A 100 11.69 -4.43 -5.49
CA PHE A 100 11.46 -3.33 -4.56
C PHE A 100 10.41 -3.68 -3.50
N ALA A 101 9.33 -4.38 -3.89
CA ALA A 101 8.31 -4.87 -2.97
C ALA A 101 8.90 -5.83 -1.93
N PHE A 102 9.73 -6.78 -2.36
CA PHE A 102 10.43 -7.68 -1.44
C PHE A 102 11.34 -6.94 -0.46
N PHE A 103 12.11 -5.98 -0.96
CA PHE A 103 12.99 -5.16 -0.13
C PHE A 103 12.20 -4.33 0.89
N SER A 104 11.09 -3.71 0.47
CA SER A 104 10.28 -2.89 1.36
C SER A 104 9.66 -3.69 2.50
N ILE A 105 9.15 -4.90 2.23
CA ILE A 105 8.62 -5.79 3.27
C ILE A 105 9.73 -6.25 4.23
N TYR A 106 10.93 -6.50 3.69
CA TYR A 106 12.07 -6.84 4.54
C TYR A 106 12.43 -5.68 5.47
N LEU A 107 12.49 -4.46 4.96
CA LEU A 107 12.85 -3.27 5.73
C LEU A 107 11.73 -2.87 6.71
N ALA A 108 10.46 -2.92 6.29
CA ALA A 108 9.30 -2.65 7.15
C ALA A 108 9.24 -3.59 8.37
N ALA A 109 9.79 -4.81 8.22
CA ALA A 109 9.85 -5.79 9.30
C ALA A 109 10.98 -5.54 10.32
N GLN A 110 11.87 -4.56 10.08
CA GLN A 110 12.93 -4.24 11.04
C GLN A 110 12.32 -3.59 12.29
N PRO A 111 12.88 -3.88 13.48
CA PRO A 111 12.44 -3.25 14.71
C PRO A 111 12.72 -1.74 14.68
N ARG A 112 12.00 -1.02 15.53
CA ARG A 112 12.25 0.41 15.77
C ARG A 112 13.69 0.61 16.23
N ASP A 113 14.33 1.66 15.74
CA ASP A 113 15.69 2.05 16.09
C ASP A 113 15.75 3.55 16.50
N GLU A 114 16.92 4.05 16.85
CA GLU A 114 17.10 5.44 17.30
C GLU A 114 16.77 6.46 16.20
N ASN A 115 17.00 6.11 14.92
CA ASN A 115 16.72 6.97 13.78
C ASN A 115 15.24 6.87 13.32
N HIS A 116 14.60 5.72 13.60
CA HIS A 116 13.22 5.44 13.19
C HIS A 116 12.38 5.00 14.41
N PRO A 117 12.08 5.93 15.35
CA PRO A 117 11.39 5.61 16.60
C PRO A 117 9.95 5.09 16.39
N TYR A 118 9.32 5.42 15.25
CA TYR A 118 8.01 4.90 14.84
C TYR A 118 8.08 3.64 13.98
N GLY A 119 9.31 3.11 13.74
CA GLY A 119 9.53 1.93 12.91
C GLY A 119 9.71 2.26 11.43
N HIS A 120 9.82 1.20 10.61
CA HIS A 120 10.13 1.29 9.18
C HIS A 120 8.91 1.05 8.29
N GLY A 121 7.69 1.02 8.84
CA GLY A 121 6.47 0.64 8.11
C GLY A 121 6.15 1.52 6.90
N LYS A 122 6.52 2.82 6.94
CA LYS A 122 6.29 3.76 5.82
C LYS A 122 7.05 3.40 4.54
N VAL A 123 8.08 2.56 4.60
CA VAL A 123 8.81 2.12 3.41
C VAL A 123 7.93 1.34 2.43
N GLU A 124 6.85 0.71 2.91
CA GLU A 124 5.89 0.05 2.03
C GLU A 124 5.21 1.05 1.09
N TYR A 125 4.85 2.24 1.58
CA TYR A 125 4.30 3.31 0.74
C TYR A 125 5.30 3.77 -0.31
N PHE A 126 6.60 3.85 0.06
CA PHE A 126 7.65 4.24 -0.88
C PHE A 126 7.79 3.22 -2.03
N SER A 127 7.69 1.92 -1.71
CA SER A 127 7.67 0.87 -2.73
C SER A 127 6.49 1.00 -3.69
N VAL A 128 5.28 1.22 -3.16
CA VAL A 128 4.07 1.42 -3.96
C VAL A 128 4.16 2.69 -4.83
N PHE A 129 4.84 3.74 -4.35
CA PHE A 129 5.11 4.95 -5.14
C PHE A 129 6.00 4.65 -6.35
N ILE A 130 7.11 3.93 -6.13
CA ILE A 130 8.02 3.53 -7.21
C ILE A 130 7.29 2.67 -8.23
N GLU A 131 6.56 1.67 -7.77
CA GLU A 131 5.78 0.76 -8.61
C GLU A 131 4.76 1.52 -9.47
N GLY A 132 3.89 2.33 -8.86
CA GLY A 132 2.90 3.14 -9.57
C GLY A 132 3.53 4.12 -10.58
N SER A 133 4.71 4.67 -10.25
CA SER A 133 5.49 5.54 -11.14
C SER A 133 6.04 4.77 -12.35
N LEU A 134 6.58 3.58 -12.15
CA LEU A 134 7.08 2.71 -13.23
C LEU A 134 5.94 2.31 -14.17
N ILE A 135 4.77 1.94 -13.62
CA ILE A 135 3.55 1.64 -14.40
C ILE A 135 3.13 2.87 -15.23
N GLY A 136 3.12 4.05 -14.62
CA GLY A 136 2.77 5.30 -15.30
C GLY A 136 3.74 5.63 -16.46
N ILE A 137 5.05 5.48 -16.24
CA ILE A 137 6.08 5.69 -17.26
C ILE A 137 5.90 4.69 -18.40
N ALA A 138 5.70 3.40 -18.10
CA ALA A 138 5.46 2.37 -19.10
C ALA A 138 4.22 2.70 -19.95
N ALA A 139 3.12 3.10 -19.32
CA ALA A 139 1.89 3.50 -20.01
C ALA A 139 2.14 4.70 -20.98
N ILE A 140 2.89 5.71 -20.56
CA ILE A 140 3.23 6.85 -21.40
C ILE A 140 4.06 6.40 -22.63
N ILE A 141 5.04 5.53 -22.42
CA ILE A 141 5.87 4.97 -23.50
C ILE A 141 4.99 4.21 -24.50
N ILE A 142 4.04 3.39 -24.02
CA ILE A 142 3.09 2.65 -24.86
C ILE A 142 2.23 3.62 -25.66
N ILE A 143 1.70 4.69 -25.05
CA ILE A 143 0.89 5.71 -25.75
C ILE A 143 1.71 6.36 -26.88
N VAL A 144 2.91 6.84 -26.57
CA VAL A 144 3.79 7.49 -27.56
C VAL A 144 4.10 6.54 -28.72
N LYS A 145 4.45 5.27 -28.40
CA LYS A 145 4.72 4.26 -29.43
C LYS A 145 3.50 3.93 -30.27
N SER A 146 2.32 3.84 -29.67
CA SER A 146 1.07 3.54 -30.36
C SER A 146 0.63 4.70 -31.26
N VAL A 147 0.78 5.95 -30.80
CA VAL A 147 0.55 7.13 -31.64
C VAL A 147 1.48 7.13 -32.86
N TYR A 148 2.78 6.84 -32.66
CA TYR A 148 3.71 6.70 -33.76
C TYR A 148 3.31 5.56 -34.73
N GLY A 149 2.83 4.43 -34.20
CA GLY A 149 2.36 3.28 -34.98
C GLY A 149 1.12 3.55 -35.85
N ILE A 150 0.29 4.57 -35.52
CA ILE A 150 -0.81 5.01 -36.41
C ILE A 150 -0.26 5.55 -37.74
N PHE A 151 0.84 6.32 -37.67
CA PHE A 151 1.44 6.95 -38.87
C PHE A 151 2.38 6.01 -39.61
N TYR A 152 3.00 5.06 -38.91
CA TYR A 152 4.00 4.11 -39.43
C TYR A 152 3.65 2.69 -38.99
N PRO A 153 2.62 2.04 -39.61
CA PRO A 153 2.20 0.72 -39.22
C PRO A 153 3.30 -0.32 -39.51
N ASN A 154 3.67 -1.11 -38.53
CA ASN A 154 4.63 -2.20 -38.69
C ASN A 154 3.92 -3.45 -39.24
N ALA A 155 4.61 -4.21 -40.09
CA ALA A 155 4.17 -5.54 -40.49
C ALA A 155 4.32 -6.50 -39.29
N ILE A 156 3.25 -7.18 -38.95
CA ILE A 156 3.23 -8.13 -37.82
C ILE A 156 3.43 -9.52 -38.39
N HIS A 157 4.46 -10.21 -37.94
CA HIS A 157 4.75 -11.60 -38.35
C HIS A 157 4.41 -12.56 -37.17
N ASP A 158 4.09 -13.82 -37.46
CA ASP A 158 3.84 -14.90 -36.52
C ASP A 158 2.84 -14.59 -35.39
N LEU A 159 1.74 -13.96 -35.78
CA LEU A 159 0.64 -13.53 -34.91
C LEU A 159 0.14 -14.58 -33.93
N LEU A 160 0.03 -15.85 -34.41
CA LEU A 160 -0.56 -16.91 -33.59
C LEU A 160 0.35 -17.36 -32.45
N THR A 161 1.64 -17.56 -32.73
CA THR A 161 2.61 -17.97 -31.70
C THR A 161 2.76 -16.87 -30.65
N GLY A 162 2.86 -15.60 -31.07
CA GLY A 162 2.88 -14.47 -30.15
C GLY A 162 1.64 -14.38 -29.27
N ALA A 163 0.44 -14.53 -29.86
CA ALA A 163 -0.83 -14.46 -29.15
C ALA A 163 -0.97 -15.58 -28.10
N ILE A 164 -0.55 -16.81 -28.42
CA ILE A 164 -0.60 -17.95 -27.48
C ILE A 164 0.31 -17.69 -26.28
N ILE A 165 1.54 -17.24 -26.50
CA ILE A 165 2.50 -17.00 -25.40
C ILE A 165 2.01 -15.86 -24.53
N ILE A 166 1.59 -14.73 -25.12
CA ILE A 166 1.07 -13.57 -24.39
C ILE A 166 -0.21 -13.95 -23.63
N GLY A 167 -1.11 -14.70 -24.24
CA GLY A 167 -2.31 -15.19 -23.58
C GLY A 167 -2.00 -16.09 -22.39
N ALA A 168 -1.07 -17.03 -22.54
CA ALA A 168 -0.65 -17.92 -21.45
C ALA A 168 0.02 -17.15 -20.31
N THR A 169 0.93 -16.22 -20.61
CA THR A 169 1.58 -15.39 -19.57
C THR A 169 0.57 -14.45 -18.89
N GLY A 170 -0.41 -13.90 -19.63
CA GLY A 170 -1.49 -13.09 -19.10
C GLY A 170 -2.38 -13.87 -18.11
N VAL A 171 -2.73 -15.12 -18.42
CA VAL A 171 -3.50 -15.99 -17.50
C VAL A 171 -2.74 -16.25 -16.22
N ILE A 172 -1.43 -16.52 -16.30
CA ILE A 172 -0.58 -16.74 -15.12
C ILE A 172 -0.50 -15.48 -14.28
N ASN A 173 -0.27 -14.31 -14.89
CA ASN A 173 -0.26 -13.02 -14.21
C ASN A 173 -1.60 -12.72 -13.53
N GLY A 174 -2.72 -13.00 -14.21
CA GLY A 174 -4.06 -12.80 -13.66
C GLY A 174 -4.34 -13.68 -12.43
N ALA A 175 -4.00 -14.95 -12.50
CA ALA A 175 -4.17 -15.89 -11.39
C ALA A 175 -3.32 -15.49 -10.17
N LEU A 176 -2.05 -15.15 -10.42
CA LEU A 176 -1.13 -14.70 -9.36
C LEU A 176 -1.56 -13.35 -8.78
N GLY A 177 -1.94 -12.39 -9.62
CA GLY A 177 -2.40 -11.08 -9.20
C GLY A 177 -3.65 -11.14 -8.32
N TYR A 178 -4.64 -11.95 -8.71
CA TYR A 178 -5.83 -12.19 -7.89
C TYR A 178 -5.49 -12.81 -6.52
N TYR A 179 -4.62 -13.81 -6.51
CA TYR A 179 -4.12 -14.43 -5.28
C TYR A 179 -3.42 -13.40 -4.38
N MET A 180 -2.55 -12.56 -4.95
CA MET A 180 -1.81 -11.55 -4.20
C MET A 180 -2.71 -10.46 -3.64
N ILE A 181 -3.71 -9.97 -4.38
CA ILE A 181 -4.68 -8.99 -3.87
C ILE A 181 -5.47 -9.58 -2.70
N SER A 182 -5.96 -10.81 -2.82
CA SER A 182 -6.70 -11.48 -1.75
C SER A 182 -5.85 -11.62 -0.48
N LYS A 183 -4.61 -12.07 -0.63
CA LYS A 183 -3.67 -12.23 0.49
C LYS A 183 -3.17 -10.89 1.04
N GLY A 184 -2.90 -9.91 0.19
CA GLY A 184 -2.48 -8.57 0.60
C GLY A 184 -3.51 -7.90 1.51
N LYS A 185 -4.80 -8.01 1.18
CA LYS A 185 -5.89 -7.54 2.04
C LYS A 185 -5.93 -8.27 3.38
N THR A 186 -5.82 -9.61 3.38
CA THR A 186 -5.86 -10.42 4.61
C THR A 186 -4.65 -10.16 5.52
N LEU A 187 -3.48 -9.90 4.93
CA LEU A 187 -2.22 -9.65 5.63
C LEU A 187 -1.98 -8.16 5.89
N HIS A 188 -2.93 -7.30 5.51
CA HIS A 188 -2.86 -5.84 5.61
C HIS A 188 -1.57 -5.24 5.01
N SER A 189 -1.02 -5.86 3.94
CA SER A 189 0.16 -5.38 3.22
C SER A 189 -0.25 -4.65 1.95
N ILE A 190 -0.03 -3.32 1.94
CA ILE A 190 -0.30 -2.48 0.77
C ILE A 190 0.61 -2.84 -0.40
N THR A 191 1.84 -3.26 -0.12
CA THR A 191 2.84 -3.67 -1.11
C THR A 191 2.39 -4.91 -1.87
N ILE A 192 1.93 -5.97 -1.17
CA ILE A 192 1.44 -7.20 -1.81
C ILE A 192 0.16 -6.91 -2.62
N GLU A 193 -0.73 -6.06 -2.09
CA GLU A 193 -1.94 -5.67 -2.80
C GLU A 193 -1.61 -4.86 -4.07
N ALA A 194 -0.63 -3.96 -4.00
CA ALA A 194 -0.20 -3.13 -5.13
C ALA A 194 0.41 -3.98 -6.24
N ASP A 195 1.40 -4.83 -5.92
CA ASP A 195 2.03 -5.76 -6.87
C ASP A 195 1.00 -6.70 -7.52
N GLY A 196 0.01 -7.19 -6.73
CA GLY A 196 -1.11 -7.97 -7.26
C GLY A 196 -2.00 -7.18 -8.24
N ARG A 197 -2.26 -5.89 -7.99
CA ARG A 197 -3.01 -5.01 -8.90
C ARG A 197 -2.24 -4.74 -10.19
N HIS A 198 -0.93 -4.62 -10.10
CA HIS A 198 -0.05 -4.51 -11.26
C HIS A 198 -0.15 -5.75 -12.15
N LEU A 199 0.00 -6.96 -11.59
CA LEU A 199 -0.14 -8.20 -12.35
C LEU A 199 -1.53 -8.37 -13.00
N LEU A 200 -2.61 -7.88 -12.36
CA LEU A 200 -3.93 -7.83 -13.00
C LEU A 200 -4.00 -6.82 -14.14
N ALA A 201 -3.35 -5.67 -14.03
CA ALA A 201 -3.25 -4.72 -15.13
C ALA A 201 -2.54 -5.35 -16.33
N ASP A 202 -1.45 -6.09 -16.10
CA ASP A 202 -0.72 -6.84 -17.14
C ASP A 202 -1.59 -7.92 -17.80
N MET A 203 -2.46 -8.59 -17.03
CA MET A 203 -3.44 -9.51 -17.61
C MET A 203 -4.41 -8.76 -18.56
N VAL A 204 -4.93 -7.61 -18.14
CA VAL A 204 -5.86 -6.81 -18.95
C VAL A 204 -5.18 -6.34 -20.23
N THR A 205 -3.93 -5.89 -20.16
CA THR A 205 -3.15 -5.52 -21.35
C THR A 205 -2.95 -6.72 -22.27
N SER A 206 -2.55 -7.87 -21.73
CA SER A 206 -2.35 -9.11 -22.48
C SER A 206 -3.63 -9.55 -23.19
N VAL A 207 -4.79 -9.47 -22.53
CA VAL A 207 -6.09 -9.75 -23.14
C VAL A 207 -6.39 -8.75 -24.26
N GLY A 208 -6.20 -7.45 -24.01
CA GLY A 208 -6.37 -6.40 -25.03
C GLY A 208 -5.50 -6.63 -26.26
N LEU A 209 -4.25 -7.04 -26.04
CA LEU A 209 -3.31 -7.38 -27.11
C LEU A 209 -3.74 -8.61 -27.90
N VAL A 210 -4.16 -9.68 -27.25
CA VAL A 210 -4.66 -10.89 -27.93
C VAL A 210 -5.93 -10.58 -28.75
N VAL A 211 -6.89 -9.85 -28.15
CA VAL A 211 -8.12 -9.42 -28.85
C VAL A 211 -7.78 -8.52 -30.04
N GLY A 212 -6.86 -7.56 -29.84
CA GLY A 212 -6.38 -6.70 -30.93
C GLY A 212 -5.78 -7.48 -32.09
N LEU A 213 -4.91 -8.46 -31.76
CA LEU A 213 -4.29 -9.33 -32.77
C LEU A 213 -5.33 -10.16 -33.55
N LEU A 214 -6.33 -10.71 -32.87
CA LEU A 214 -7.42 -11.45 -33.53
C LEU A 214 -8.27 -10.52 -34.42
N LEU A 215 -8.63 -9.34 -33.94
CA LEU A 215 -9.36 -8.35 -34.73
C LEU A 215 -8.59 -7.92 -35.99
N ILE A 216 -7.27 -7.68 -35.86
CA ILE A 216 -6.41 -7.34 -36.99
C ILE A 216 -6.33 -8.51 -37.97
N HIS A 217 -6.22 -9.73 -37.46
CA HIS A 217 -6.20 -10.93 -38.32
C HIS A 217 -7.45 -11.07 -39.19
N PHE A 218 -8.64 -10.80 -38.62
CA PHE A 218 -9.92 -10.89 -39.35
C PHE A 218 -10.23 -9.66 -40.21
N THR A 219 -9.95 -8.46 -39.68
CA THR A 219 -10.32 -7.20 -40.38
C THR A 219 -9.23 -6.69 -41.32
N LYS A 220 -7.98 -7.06 -41.08
CA LYS A 220 -6.76 -6.54 -41.73
C LYS A 220 -6.59 -5.00 -41.60
N ILE A 221 -7.25 -4.41 -40.61
CA ILE A 221 -7.19 -2.96 -40.29
C ILE A 221 -6.07 -2.68 -39.33
N LEU A 222 -4.91 -2.26 -39.83
CA LEU A 222 -3.68 -2.11 -39.00
C LEU A 222 -3.78 -1.00 -37.94
N TRP A 223 -4.53 0.09 -38.18
CA TRP A 223 -4.64 1.18 -37.20
C TRP A 223 -5.40 0.76 -35.91
N LEU A 224 -6.18 -0.32 -36.02
CA LEU A 224 -6.95 -0.84 -34.85
C LEU A 224 -6.04 -1.26 -33.71
N ASP A 225 -4.85 -1.82 -34.01
CA ASP A 225 -3.82 -2.17 -33.03
C ASP A 225 -3.39 -0.97 -32.18
N SER A 226 -3.03 0.11 -32.84
CA SER A 226 -2.63 1.34 -32.17
C SER A 226 -3.76 1.97 -31.36
N GLY A 227 -5.00 1.93 -31.88
CA GLY A 227 -6.18 2.47 -31.19
C GLY A 227 -6.50 1.71 -29.88
N LEU A 228 -6.50 0.38 -29.95
CA LEU A 228 -6.73 -0.47 -28.78
C LEU A 228 -5.58 -0.34 -27.78
N SER A 229 -4.33 -0.29 -28.26
CA SER A 229 -3.15 -0.08 -27.41
C SER A 229 -3.23 1.23 -26.62
N ILE A 230 -3.72 2.33 -27.22
CA ILE A 230 -3.92 3.60 -26.52
C ILE A 230 -5.00 3.47 -25.43
N LEU A 231 -6.13 2.83 -25.72
CA LEU A 231 -7.20 2.63 -24.73
C LEU A 231 -6.70 1.85 -23.50
N VAL A 232 -5.97 0.76 -23.75
CA VAL A 232 -5.39 -0.05 -22.67
C VAL A 232 -4.35 0.74 -21.90
N ALA A 233 -3.47 1.48 -22.60
CA ALA A 233 -2.46 2.31 -21.96
C ALA A 233 -3.06 3.43 -21.08
N LEU A 234 -4.18 4.02 -21.48
CA LEU A 234 -4.91 5.00 -20.64
C LEU A 234 -5.47 4.35 -19.37
N TYR A 235 -5.98 3.12 -19.46
CA TYR A 235 -6.41 2.35 -18.27
C TYR A 235 -5.24 2.07 -17.33
N ILE A 236 -4.09 1.67 -17.87
CA ILE A 236 -2.86 1.41 -17.10
C ILE A 236 -2.37 2.70 -16.43
N LEU A 237 -2.34 3.82 -17.16
CA LEU A 237 -1.97 5.13 -16.62
C LEU A 237 -2.86 5.54 -15.45
N TYR A 238 -4.16 5.31 -15.56
CA TYR A 238 -5.11 5.56 -14.47
C TYR A 238 -4.87 4.66 -13.27
N SER A 239 -4.53 3.39 -13.49
CA SER A 239 -4.18 2.45 -12.41
C SER A 239 -2.89 2.88 -11.69
N GLY A 240 -1.85 3.22 -12.45
CA GLY A 240 -0.60 3.77 -11.90
C GLY A 240 -0.82 5.04 -11.09
N TYR A 241 -1.64 5.98 -11.60
CA TYR A 241 -2.04 7.18 -10.86
C TYR A 241 -2.69 6.86 -9.51
N LYS A 242 -3.61 5.89 -9.47
CA LYS A 242 -4.25 5.45 -8.20
C LYS A 242 -3.25 4.92 -7.18
N LEU A 243 -2.26 4.13 -7.63
CA LEU A 243 -1.21 3.62 -6.76
C LEU A 243 -0.34 4.75 -6.20
N VAL A 244 0.11 5.67 -7.06
CA VAL A 244 0.88 6.86 -6.64
C VAL A 244 0.07 7.70 -5.65
N ARG A 245 -1.22 7.98 -5.94
CA ARG A 245 -2.09 8.76 -5.05
C ARG A 245 -2.25 8.10 -3.68
N ARG A 246 -2.46 6.77 -3.65
CA ARG A 246 -2.55 5.99 -2.40
C ARG A 246 -1.25 6.02 -1.59
N SER A 247 -0.13 5.94 -2.28
CA SER A 247 1.20 6.02 -1.64
C SER A 247 1.46 7.40 -1.06
N VAL A 248 1.23 8.45 -1.84
CA VAL A 248 1.39 9.84 -1.38
C VAL A 248 0.48 10.12 -0.19
N SER A 249 -0.77 9.66 -0.22
CA SER A 249 -1.72 9.74 0.90
C SER A 249 -1.13 9.14 2.18
N GLY A 250 -0.61 7.91 2.11
CA GLY A 250 0.00 7.26 3.27
C GLY A 250 1.31 7.91 3.76
N LEU A 251 2.13 8.46 2.85
CA LEU A 251 3.34 9.20 3.22
C LEU A 251 3.03 10.54 3.88
N MET A 252 1.95 11.19 3.46
CA MET A 252 1.47 12.47 3.99
C MET A 252 0.56 12.33 5.21
N ASP A 253 0.43 11.11 5.77
CA ASP A 253 -0.41 10.83 6.94
C ASP A 253 -1.88 11.23 6.75
N GLU A 254 -2.41 11.08 5.52
CA GLU A 254 -3.82 11.32 5.24
C GLU A 254 -4.71 10.37 6.05
N ALA A 255 -5.71 10.92 6.73
CA ALA A 255 -6.57 10.17 7.63
C ALA A 255 -7.35 9.06 6.92
N ASP A 256 -7.33 7.85 7.49
CA ASP A 256 -8.20 6.76 7.06
C ASP A 256 -9.55 6.86 7.77
N PHE A 257 -10.47 7.60 7.17
CA PHE A 257 -11.81 7.81 7.74
C PHE A 257 -12.61 6.52 7.92
N GLY A 258 -12.29 5.45 7.20
CA GLY A 258 -12.91 4.15 7.40
C GLY A 258 -12.57 3.58 8.78
N VAL A 259 -11.27 3.57 9.12
CA VAL A 259 -10.77 3.12 10.43
C VAL A 259 -11.28 4.03 11.56
N VAL A 260 -11.25 5.36 11.34
CA VAL A 260 -11.78 6.30 12.35
C VAL A 260 -13.26 6.05 12.62
N THR A 261 -14.07 5.83 11.58
CA THR A 261 -15.51 5.55 11.72
C THR A 261 -15.76 4.26 12.52
N GLU A 262 -14.98 3.21 12.27
CA GLU A 262 -15.07 1.95 13.01
C GLU A 262 -14.76 2.15 14.50
N ILE A 263 -13.68 2.87 14.80
CA ILE A 263 -13.29 3.17 16.19
C ILE A 263 -14.33 4.04 16.89
N VAL A 264 -14.89 5.03 16.21
CA VAL A 264 -15.97 5.89 16.75
C VAL A 264 -17.20 5.05 17.10
N ALA A 265 -17.58 4.08 16.29
CA ALA A 265 -18.69 3.18 16.57
C ALA A 265 -18.43 2.36 17.85
N ILE A 266 -17.22 1.79 17.99
CA ILE A 266 -16.80 1.04 19.19
C ILE A 266 -16.83 1.92 20.44
N LEU A 267 -16.31 3.14 20.33
CA LEU A 267 -16.27 4.09 21.45
C LEU A 267 -17.67 4.52 21.88
N ASN A 268 -18.60 4.72 20.94
CA ASN A 268 -20.00 5.04 21.28
C ASN A 268 -20.71 3.87 21.95
N GLU A 269 -20.52 2.64 21.44
CA GLU A 269 -21.16 1.44 21.99
C GLU A 269 -20.73 1.15 23.42
N LYS A 270 -19.43 1.35 23.70
CA LYS A 270 -18.81 1.01 25.00
C LYS A 270 -18.48 2.25 25.82
N ARG A 271 -19.12 3.39 25.53
CA ARG A 271 -18.94 4.67 26.21
C ARG A 271 -19.26 4.54 27.70
N ARG A 272 -18.39 5.12 28.52
CA ARG A 272 -18.58 5.22 29.97
C ARG A 272 -19.01 6.63 30.36
N ASP A 273 -19.68 6.77 31.49
CA ASP A 273 -20.14 8.07 31.99
C ASP A 273 -18.99 9.04 32.29
N GLU A 274 -17.82 8.48 32.66
CA GLU A 274 -16.60 9.23 32.92
C GLU A 274 -15.99 9.84 31.64
N TRP A 275 -16.26 9.27 30.45
CA TRP A 275 -15.74 9.74 29.18
C TRP A 275 -16.68 10.79 28.60
N ILE A 276 -16.45 12.04 29.06
CA ILE A 276 -17.37 13.16 28.78
C ILE A 276 -17.33 13.52 27.31
N ASP A 277 -16.13 13.66 26.75
CA ASP A 277 -15.92 14.08 25.36
C ASP A 277 -14.66 13.47 24.78
N ILE A 278 -14.67 13.15 23.48
CA ILE A 278 -13.49 12.82 22.69
C ILE A 278 -13.45 13.74 21.49
N HIS A 279 -12.29 14.37 21.24
CA HIS A 279 -12.06 15.27 20.11
C HIS A 279 -10.61 15.25 19.68
N ASN A 280 -10.24 15.99 18.62
CA ASN A 280 -8.92 16.00 18.02
C ASN A 280 -8.37 14.61 17.70
N PHE A 281 -9.28 13.71 17.24
CA PHE A 281 -8.95 12.33 16.97
C PHE A 281 -8.20 12.21 15.64
N ARG A 282 -7.01 11.65 15.68
CA ARG A 282 -6.15 11.43 14.51
C ARG A 282 -5.72 9.98 14.48
N ALA A 283 -5.75 9.37 13.31
CA ALA A 283 -5.29 8.01 13.10
C ALA A 283 -4.36 7.95 11.91
N GLN A 284 -3.16 7.42 12.11
CA GLN A 284 -2.10 7.29 11.11
C GLN A 284 -1.66 5.85 10.99
N LYS A 285 -1.38 5.39 9.75
CA LYS A 285 -0.88 4.05 9.49
C LYS A 285 0.63 4.05 9.24
N TYR A 286 1.34 3.20 9.96
CA TYR A 286 2.76 2.90 9.75
C TYR A 286 2.90 1.42 9.35
N GLY A 287 2.71 1.11 8.07
CA GLY A 287 2.61 -0.27 7.60
C GLY A 287 1.41 -0.99 8.25
N ASN A 288 1.70 -1.99 9.09
CA ASN A 288 0.68 -2.77 9.81
C ASN A 288 0.31 -2.21 11.19
N GLU A 289 0.94 -1.13 11.63
CA GLU A 289 0.68 -0.50 12.93
C GLU A 289 -0.17 0.76 12.75
N LEU A 290 -1.11 0.97 13.67
CA LEU A 290 -1.96 2.14 13.73
C LEU A 290 -1.58 3.01 14.91
N HIS A 291 -1.24 4.26 14.66
CA HIS A 291 -0.99 5.27 15.68
C HIS A 291 -2.20 6.17 15.79
N ILE A 292 -2.71 6.33 17.00
CA ILE A 292 -3.89 7.15 17.28
C ILE A 292 -3.54 8.19 18.33
N ASP A 293 -3.84 9.45 18.02
CA ASP A 293 -3.81 10.55 18.97
C ASP A 293 -5.22 11.07 19.18
N CYS A 294 -5.60 11.32 20.41
CA CYS A 294 -6.89 11.97 20.72
C CYS A 294 -6.85 12.73 22.06
N HIS A 295 -7.80 13.61 22.23
CA HIS A 295 -8.11 14.24 23.51
C HIS A 295 -9.31 13.55 24.14
N LEU A 296 -9.20 13.21 25.42
CA LEU A 296 -10.28 12.63 26.23
C LEU A 296 -10.61 13.56 27.38
N THR A 297 -11.81 14.13 27.39
CA THR A 297 -12.28 14.96 28.47
C THR A 297 -12.82 14.10 29.62
N LEU A 298 -12.25 14.26 30.79
CA LEU A 298 -12.58 13.56 32.03
C LEU A 298 -13.00 14.54 33.11
N PRO A 299 -13.68 14.08 34.21
CA PRO A 299 -14.02 14.92 35.32
C PRO A 299 -12.79 15.60 35.94
N ASN A 300 -12.81 16.91 36.12
CA ASN A 300 -11.66 17.70 36.59
C ASN A 300 -11.24 17.42 38.04
N TYR A 301 -12.13 16.78 38.83
CA TYR A 301 -11.83 16.38 40.21
C TYR A 301 -11.16 14.98 40.30
N PHE A 302 -10.91 14.32 39.18
CA PHE A 302 -10.18 13.05 39.17
C PHE A 302 -8.69 13.31 39.47
N ASP A 303 -8.12 12.51 40.37
CA ASP A 303 -6.68 12.47 40.58
C ASP A 303 -5.97 11.79 39.39
N LEU A 304 -4.66 11.98 39.31
CA LEU A 304 -3.84 11.42 38.23
C LEU A 304 -3.96 9.89 38.11
N ASN A 305 -4.12 9.20 39.25
CA ASN A 305 -4.25 7.73 39.23
C ASN A 305 -5.58 7.29 38.59
N ARG A 306 -6.64 8.05 38.87
CA ARG A 306 -7.96 7.80 38.28
C ARG A 306 -7.95 8.11 36.78
N VAL A 307 -7.39 9.26 36.39
CA VAL A 307 -7.20 9.63 34.97
C VAL A 307 -6.42 8.55 34.23
N HIS A 308 -5.29 8.10 34.77
CA HIS A 308 -4.47 7.04 34.17
C HIS A 308 -5.25 5.70 33.99
N LYS A 309 -6.11 5.36 34.94
CA LYS A 309 -6.99 4.19 34.79
C LYS A 309 -7.96 4.31 33.63
N GLU A 310 -8.63 5.47 33.48
CA GLU A 310 -9.57 5.70 32.39
C GLU A 310 -8.86 5.69 31.04
N VAL A 311 -7.71 6.33 30.91
CA VAL A 311 -6.87 6.29 29.71
C VAL A 311 -6.51 4.85 29.34
N LYS A 312 -6.07 4.04 30.30
CA LYS A 312 -5.80 2.61 30.05
C LYS A 312 -7.01 1.79 29.66
N LEU A 313 -8.20 2.14 30.11
CA LEU A 313 -9.43 1.47 29.71
C LEU A 313 -9.76 1.75 28.24
N VAL A 314 -9.62 2.99 27.78
CA VAL A 314 -9.79 3.36 26.36
C VAL A 314 -8.73 2.64 25.51
N ASP A 315 -7.47 2.68 25.92
CA ASP A 315 -6.38 1.99 25.22
C ASP A 315 -6.65 0.48 25.09
N LYS A 316 -7.03 -0.18 26.18
CA LYS A 316 -7.39 -1.60 26.18
C LYS A 316 -8.61 -1.89 25.30
N LEU A 317 -9.62 -1.01 25.33
CA LEU A 317 -10.82 -1.16 24.51
C LEU A 317 -10.48 -1.16 23.02
N ILE A 318 -9.71 -0.16 22.57
CA ILE A 318 -9.32 -0.03 21.16
C ILE A 318 -8.40 -1.17 20.75
N ASN A 319 -7.38 -1.51 21.55
CA ASN A 319 -6.44 -2.58 21.24
C ASN A 319 -7.04 -4.00 21.21
N ASN A 320 -8.19 -4.22 21.87
CA ASN A 320 -8.90 -5.49 21.79
C ASN A 320 -9.66 -5.69 20.48
N GLU A 321 -10.13 -4.60 19.88
CA GLU A 321 -10.97 -4.62 18.68
C GLU A 321 -10.14 -4.34 17.42
N VAL A 322 -9.15 -3.44 17.53
CA VAL A 322 -8.25 -3.05 16.42
C VAL A 322 -6.84 -3.51 16.74
N THR A 323 -6.34 -4.45 15.96
CA THR A 323 -5.01 -5.06 16.19
C THR A 323 -3.86 -4.08 15.92
N LYS A 324 -2.82 -4.13 16.77
CA LYS A 324 -1.57 -3.35 16.64
C LYS A 324 -1.77 -1.84 16.64
N THR A 325 -2.47 -1.35 17.65
CA THR A 325 -2.70 0.08 17.82
C THR A 325 -1.80 0.63 18.93
N GLU A 326 -1.12 1.74 18.69
CA GLU A 326 -0.46 2.56 19.70
C GLU A 326 -1.28 3.83 19.91
N LEU A 327 -1.79 4.02 21.13
CA LEU A 327 -2.74 5.08 21.44
C LEU A 327 -2.13 6.09 22.39
N PHE A 328 -2.12 7.37 21.97
CA PHE A 328 -1.74 8.51 22.80
C PHE A 328 -2.97 9.34 23.13
N ILE A 329 -3.31 9.41 24.41
CA ILE A 329 -4.46 10.17 24.90
C ILE A 329 -3.96 11.36 25.71
N HIS A 330 -4.33 12.56 25.24
CA HIS A 330 -4.25 13.76 26.05
C HIS A 330 -5.50 13.88 26.91
N ALA A 331 -5.34 13.80 28.24
CA ALA A 331 -6.46 13.90 29.16
C ALA A 331 -6.77 15.37 29.46
N ASP A 332 -7.95 15.82 29.07
CA ASP A 332 -8.44 17.17 29.34
C ASP A 332 -9.38 17.20 30.55
N PRO A 333 -9.31 18.22 31.40
CA PRO A 333 -10.32 18.45 32.43
C PRO A 333 -11.64 18.91 31.79
N CYS A 334 -12.77 18.51 32.37
CA CYS A 334 -14.06 19.07 31.97
C CYS A 334 -14.17 20.55 32.37
N LEU A 335 -14.89 21.30 31.56
CA LEU A 335 -15.25 22.70 31.80
C LEU A 335 -16.76 22.79 32.20
N PRO A 336 -17.23 23.92 32.78
CA PRO A 336 -18.63 24.09 33.10
C PRO A 336 -19.59 23.82 31.96
N GLU A 337 -19.21 24.23 30.75
CA GLU A 337 -19.98 24.06 29.51
C GLU A 337 -20.19 22.57 29.16
N CYS A 338 -19.29 21.68 29.60
CA CYS A 338 -19.47 20.24 29.39
C CYS A 338 -20.65 19.66 30.20
N CYS A 339 -21.18 20.39 31.21
CA CYS A 339 -22.26 19.90 32.03
C CYS A 339 -23.55 19.63 31.24
N HIS A 340 -23.81 20.35 30.15
CA HIS A 340 -24.99 20.17 29.30
C HIS A 340 -25.14 18.77 28.74
N TYR A 341 -24.05 18.06 28.47
CA TYR A 341 -24.05 16.73 27.89
C TYR A 341 -23.31 15.66 28.73
N CYS A 342 -22.86 16.02 29.92
CA CYS A 342 -22.10 15.13 30.80
C CYS A 342 -23.01 14.11 31.49
N ASN A 343 -22.70 12.82 31.35
CA ASN A 343 -23.45 11.71 31.95
C ASN A 343 -23.04 11.39 33.40
N MET A 344 -22.00 12.04 33.95
CA MET A 344 -21.53 11.72 35.30
C MET A 344 -22.60 11.82 36.34
N PRO A 345 -22.97 10.71 37.02
CA PRO A 345 -23.91 10.77 38.14
C PRO A 345 -23.25 11.42 39.37
N ASN A 346 -24.04 12.18 40.15
CA ASN A 346 -23.57 12.77 41.41
C ASN A 346 -22.27 13.57 41.33
N CYS A 347 -22.08 14.31 40.22
CA CYS A 347 -20.90 15.12 40.03
C CYS A 347 -20.82 16.23 41.09
N PRO A 348 -19.76 16.32 41.94
CA PRO A 348 -19.67 17.27 43.05
C PRO A 348 -19.47 18.72 42.58
N ILE A 349 -19.08 18.94 41.33
CA ILE A 349 -18.79 20.25 40.77
C ILE A 349 -19.73 20.63 39.63
N ARG A 350 -20.86 19.92 39.46
CA ARG A 350 -21.82 20.20 38.40
C ARG A 350 -22.39 21.62 38.55
N SER A 351 -22.15 22.44 37.53
CA SER A 351 -22.63 23.84 37.49
C SER A 351 -24.02 23.98 36.89
N GLU A 352 -24.38 23.08 35.95
CA GLU A 352 -25.60 23.16 35.18
C GLU A 352 -26.22 21.77 34.97
N ALA A 353 -27.54 21.74 34.76
CA ALA A 353 -28.27 20.51 34.51
C ALA A 353 -27.90 19.95 33.11
N LYS A 354 -27.95 18.62 32.97
CA LYS A 354 -27.80 17.99 31.64
C LYS A 354 -29.05 18.31 30.82
N THR A 355 -28.86 18.82 29.62
CA THR A 355 -29.92 19.25 28.69
C THR A 355 -29.95 18.44 27.39
N GLU A 356 -28.82 17.78 27.03
CA GLU A 356 -28.73 17.04 25.77
C GLU A 356 -27.87 15.75 25.91
N ASP A 357 -28.11 14.83 24.99
CA ASP A 357 -27.28 13.65 24.78
C ASP A 357 -26.46 13.84 23.50
N ILE A 358 -25.16 13.69 23.61
CA ILE A 358 -24.29 13.75 22.45
C ILE A 358 -23.83 12.36 22.02
N THR A 359 -23.89 12.11 20.71
CA THR A 359 -23.26 10.97 20.07
C THR A 359 -22.00 11.44 19.38
N TRP A 360 -20.91 10.74 19.58
CA TRP A 360 -19.66 11.03 18.89
C TRP A 360 -19.79 10.62 17.43
N THR A 361 -19.63 11.59 16.54
CA THR A 361 -19.69 11.39 15.10
C THR A 361 -18.32 11.69 14.49
N LEU A 362 -18.03 11.11 13.33
CA LEU A 362 -16.76 11.34 12.62
C LEU A 362 -16.46 12.84 12.50
N ASP A 363 -17.41 13.65 12.03
CA ASP A 363 -17.24 15.09 11.81
C ASP A 363 -16.85 15.88 13.06
N LYS A 364 -17.34 15.44 14.21
CA LYS A 364 -17.09 16.11 15.50
C LYS A 364 -15.81 15.65 16.14
N ILE A 365 -15.57 14.33 16.14
CA ILE A 365 -14.42 13.75 16.86
C ILE A 365 -13.06 14.15 16.23
N ILE A 366 -13.01 14.38 14.92
CA ILE A 366 -11.78 14.79 14.22
C ILE A 366 -11.42 16.28 14.44
N ARG A 367 -12.37 17.09 14.88
CA ARG A 367 -12.12 18.52 15.11
C ARG A 367 -11.25 18.72 16.36
N ASN A 368 -10.39 19.74 16.32
CA ASN A 368 -9.62 20.16 17.50
C ASN A 368 -10.47 21.13 18.35
N LYS A 369 -11.70 20.69 18.69
CA LYS A 369 -12.67 21.45 19.46
C LYS A 369 -13.56 20.50 20.24
N LYS A 370 -13.94 20.88 21.47
CA LYS A 370 -14.92 20.14 22.26
C LYS A 370 -16.32 20.23 21.63
N HIS A 371 -17.21 19.33 22.00
CA HIS A 371 -18.55 19.25 21.37
C HIS A 371 -19.44 20.47 21.63
N PHE A 372 -19.15 21.27 22.63
CA PHE A 372 -19.88 22.53 22.92
C PHE A 372 -19.36 23.74 22.08
N GLU A 373 -18.20 23.65 21.47
CA GLU A 373 -17.62 24.68 20.60
C GLU A 373 -18.04 24.51 19.12
#